data_3f869efa2c4baa743e489d7a15bca364
#
_entry.id   3f869efa2c4baa743e489d7a15bca364
#
_cell.length_a   1.000
_cell.length_b   1.000
_cell.length_c   1.000
_cell.angle_alpha   90.00
_cell.angle_beta   90.00
_cell.angle_gamma   90.00
#
_symmetry.space_group_name_H-M   'P 1'
#
loop_
_entity.id
_entity.type
_entity.pdbx_description
1 polymer ?
#
loop_
_entity_poly.entity_id
_entity_poly.type
_entity_poly.pdbx_seq_one_letter_code
_entity_poly.pdbx_strand_id
1 'polypeptide(L)'
;VYWKPVFNILECEGLTILVVNARHIKYVPGHKTDKKDSAWICKLLRAGLLKGSFVPPKEQRELRDLTRYRRKLVQNVAAEHNRMIRVFEDANLKLSSVFSDVTGKTCTEVIDNVLAGNTDPEFLASLCTHWKLKSSREEIALAVEGNFTEHHKFMLRTIRKSIENLESQIKDIDEEINRYMQPVEEEVSLLCEIPGIKRT
;
A
#
# COMPACT_ATOMS: atom_id res chain seq x y z
N VAL A 1 -12.23 10.24 -13.09
CA VAL A 1 -10.95 10.86 -12.69
C VAL A 1 -11.01 12.37 -12.83
N TYR A 2 -11.46 12.91 -13.96
CA TYR A 2 -11.44 14.37 -14.23
C TYR A 2 -12.55 15.19 -13.56
N TRP A 3 -13.55 14.57 -12.93
CA TRP A 3 -14.66 15.28 -12.31
C TRP A 3 -14.27 16.00 -10.99
N LYS A 4 -13.29 15.45 -10.24
CA LYS A 4 -12.90 15.98 -8.92
C LYS A 4 -12.47 17.45 -8.94
N PRO A 5 -11.55 17.92 -9.81
CA PRO A 5 -11.15 19.31 -9.83
C PRO A 5 -12.31 20.27 -10.11
N VAL A 6 -13.17 19.92 -11.08
CA VAL A 6 -14.35 20.72 -11.42
C VAL A 6 -15.36 20.74 -10.26
N PHE A 7 -15.61 19.57 -9.67
CA PHE A 7 -16.50 19.45 -8.51
C PHE A 7 -16.00 20.30 -7.34
N ASN A 8 -14.74 20.23 -6.99
CA ASN A 8 -14.16 20.96 -5.86
C ASN A 8 -14.27 22.48 -6.04
N ILE A 9 -14.09 23.00 -7.27
CA ILE A 9 -14.25 24.43 -7.56
C ILE A 9 -15.72 24.83 -7.41
N LEU A 10 -16.63 24.09 -8.02
CA LEU A 10 -18.05 24.43 -8.00
C LEU A 10 -18.70 24.23 -6.62
N GLU A 11 -18.23 23.28 -5.82
CA GLU A 11 -18.66 23.05 -4.44
C GLU A 11 -18.39 24.28 -3.56
N CYS A 12 -17.26 24.97 -3.78
CA CYS A 12 -16.89 26.20 -3.06
C CYS A 12 -17.83 27.38 -3.40
N GLU A 13 -18.45 27.40 -4.59
CA GLU A 13 -19.39 28.42 -5.04
C GLU A 13 -20.83 28.20 -4.53
N GLY A 14 -21.06 27.23 -3.67
CA GLY A 14 -22.37 26.90 -3.11
C GLY A 14 -23.39 26.37 -4.13
N LEU A 15 -22.93 25.86 -5.26
CA LEU A 15 -23.77 25.30 -6.30
C LEU A 15 -24.22 23.87 -5.97
N THR A 16 -25.47 23.53 -6.28
CA THR A 16 -25.93 22.12 -6.22
C THR A 16 -25.39 21.34 -7.41
N ILE A 17 -24.43 20.46 -7.15
CA ILE A 17 -23.73 19.69 -8.18
C ILE A 17 -24.25 18.27 -8.23
N LEU A 18 -24.60 17.79 -9.42
CA LEU A 18 -24.93 16.38 -9.68
C LEU A 18 -23.78 15.73 -10.47
N VAL A 19 -23.10 14.78 -9.83
CA VAL A 19 -22.14 13.91 -10.53
C VAL A 19 -22.90 12.69 -11.06
N VAL A 20 -23.01 12.57 -12.39
CA VAL A 20 -23.79 11.53 -13.03
C VAL A 20 -22.86 10.53 -13.74
N ASN A 21 -23.19 9.25 -13.68
CA ASN A 21 -22.44 8.23 -14.39
C ASN A 21 -22.73 8.34 -15.91
N ALA A 22 -21.67 8.54 -16.70
CA ALA A 22 -21.76 8.65 -18.16
C ALA A 22 -22.46 7.44 -18.83
N ARG A 23 -22.41 6.25 -18.23
CA ARG A 23 -23.11 5.06 -18.74
C ARG A 23 -24.64 5.26 -18.72
N HIS A 24 -25.18 5.89 -17.68
CA HIS A 24 -26.62 6.17 -17.58
C HIS A 24 -27.10 7.16 -18.65
N ILE A 25 -26.25 8.11 -19.05
CA ILE A 25 -26.56 9.09 -20.10
C ILE A 25 -26.50 8.45 -21.49
N LYS A 26 -25.60 7.50 -21.72
CA LYS A 26 -25.39 6.82 -23.00
C LYS A 26 -26.53 5.87 -23.42
N TYR A 27 -27.34 5.39 -22.48
CA TYR A 27 -28.50 4.52 -22.78
C TYR A 27 -29.67 5.29 -23.42
N VAL A 28 -29.57 6.63 -23.50
CA VAL A 28 -30.59 7.44 -24.18
C VAL A 28 -30.10 7.71 -25.62
N PRO A 29 -30.72 7.19 -26.67
CA PRO A 29 -30.27 7.32 -28.07
C PRO A 29 -30.18 8.78 -28.52
N GLY A 30 -29.05 9.18 -29.09
CA GLY A 30 -28.91 10.44 -29.82
C GLY A 30 -27.63 11.25 -29.49
N HIS A 31 -26.86 11.55 -30.53
CA HIS A 31 -25.91 12.65 -30.70
C HIS A 31 -24.46 12.52 -30.16
N LYS A 32 -23.48 12.74 -31.06
CA LYS A 32 -22.04 12.53 -30.85
C LYS A 32 -21.19 13.81 -30.87
N THR A 33 -21.69 14.98 -30.42
CA THR A 33 -20.87 16.19 -30.35
C THR A 33 -20.98 16.86 -28.97
N ASP A 34 -19.91 17.42 -28.44
CA ASP A 34 -19.86 18.03 -27.07
C ASP A 34 -20.91 19.12 -26.86
N LYS A 35 -21.18 19.98 -27.89
CA LYS A 35 -22.25 20.98 -27.82
C LYS A 35 -23.65 20.38 -27.73
N LYS A 36 -23.87 19.27 -28.41
CA LYS A 36 -25.16 18.55 -28.36
C LYS A 36 -25.29 17.74 -27.08
N ASP A 37 -24.16 17.24 -26.54
CA ASP A 37 -24.13 16.53 -25.27
C ASP A 37 -24.49 17.44 -24.09
N SER A 38 -23.97 18.67 -24.03
CA SER A 38 -24.31 19.63 -22.97
C SER A 38 -25.79 20.04 -23.02
N ALA A 39 -26.34 20.32 -24.22
CA ALA A 39 -27.77 20.61 -24.39
C ALA A 39 -28.65 19.42 -24.02
N TRP A 40 -28.19 18.20 -24.32
CA TRP A 40 -28.88 16.98 -23.98
C TRP A 40 -28.88 16.73 -22.45
N ILE A 41 -27.75 16.87 -21.80
CA ILE A 41 -27.62 16.78 -20.32
C ILE A 41 -28.55 17.79 -19.65
N CYS A 42 -28.63 19.02 -20.16
CA CYS A 42 -29.52 20.06 -19.66
C CYS A 42 -31.01 19.64 -19.78
N LYS A 43 -31.41 19.05 -20.91
CA LYS A 43 -32.78 18.53 -21.10
C LYS A 43 -33.10 17.40 -20.13
N LEU A 44 -32.17 16.45 -19.95
CA LEU A 44 -32.33 15.36 -19.00
C LEU A 44 -32.43 15.84 -17.55
N LEU A 45 -31.63 16.85 -17.18
CA LEU A 45 -31.67 17.47 -15.86
C LEU A 45 -33.04 18.12 -15.62
N ARG A 46 -33.54 18.93 -16.56
CA ARG A 46 -34.86 19.58 -16.46
C ARG A 46 -36.01 18.57 -16.38
N ALA A 47 -35.88 17.43 -17.05
CA ALA A 47 -36.87 16.36 -17.04
C ALA A 47 -36.77 15.48 -15.77
N GLY A 48 -35.81 15.71 -14.86
CA GLY A 48 -35.60 14.87 -13.66
C GLY A 48 -35.08 13.48 -13.94
N LEU A 49 -34.51 13.23 -15.13
CA LEU A 49 -34.06 11.91 -15.58
C LEU A 49 -32.60 11.59 -15.20
N LEU A 50 -31.89 12.54 -14.57
CA LEU A 50 -30.52 12.32 -14.12
C LEU A 50 -30.50 11.81 -12.69
N LYS A 51 -29.92 10.62 -12.49
CA LYS A 51 -29.66 10.09 -11.15
C LYS A 51 -28.25 10.46 -10.72
N GLY A 52 -28.14 11.30 -9.68
CA GLY A 52 -26.85 11.68 -9.08
C GLY A 52 -26.15 10.49 -8.41
N SER A 53 -24.84 10.42 -8.57
CA SER A 53 -23.98 9.54 -7.78
C SER A 53 -23.74 10.18 -6.41
N PHE A 54 -23.68 9.36 -5.38
CA PHE A 54 -23.29 9.85 -4.06
C PHE A 54 -21.82 10.34 -4.08
N VAL A 55 -21.59 11.56 -3.72
CA VAL A 55 -20.27 12.15 -3.52
C VAL A 55 -20.09 12.38 -2.02
N PRO A 56 -19.13 11.73 -1.38
CA PRO A 56 -18.88 11.93 0.05
C PRO A 56 -18.45 13.38 0.36
N PRO A 57 -18.64 13.86 1.59
CA PRO A 57 -18.06 15.12 2.07
C PRO A 57 -16.57 15.22 1.83
N LYS A 58 -16.02 16.42 1.82
CA LYS A 58 -14.62 16.70 1.49
C LYS A 58 -13.65 15.90 2.36
N GLU A 59 -13.87 15.91 3.68
CA GLU A 59 -13.04 15.21 4.67
C GLU A 59 -12.98 13.71 4.39
N GLN A 60 -14.11 13.09 4.05
CA GLN A 60 -14.14 11.67 3.69
C GLN A 60 -13.46 11.37 2.35
N ARG A 61 -13.48 12.32 1.40
CA ARG A 61 -12.75 12.17 0.13
C ARG A 61 -11.25 12.20 0.36
N GLU A 62 -10.77 13.13 1.20
CA GLU A 62 -9.37 13.29 1.59
C GLU A 62 -8.89 12.06 2.37
N LEU A 63 -9.63 11.61 3.37
CA LEU A 63 -9.34 10.38 4.11
C LEU A 63 -9.25 9.15 3.17
N ARG A 64 -10.15 9.05 2.20
CA ARG A 64 -10.11 7.98 1.19
C ARG A 64 -8.86 8.03 0.31
N ASP A 65 -8.39 9.22 -0.04
CA ASP A 65 -7.18 9.37 -0.83
C ASP A 65 -5.94 8.98 0.00
N LEU A 66 -5.87 9.37 1.30
CA LEU A 66 -4.82 8.96 2.24
C LEU A 66 -4.77 7.44 2.41
N THR A 67 -5.90 6.80 2.70
CA THR A 67 -5.96 5.35 2.92
C THR A 67 -5.60 4.55 1.66
N ARG A 68 -5.97 5.05 0.47
CA ARG A 68 -5.55 4.45 -0.80
C ARG A 68 -4.06 4.58 -1.06
N TYR A 69 -3.49 5.74 -0.75
CA TYR A 69 -2.06 5.97 -0.91
C TYR A 69 -1.25 5.13 0.10
N ARG A 70 -1.68 5.09 1.36
CA ARG A 70 -1.12 4.17 2.38
C ARG A 70 -1.05 2.72 1.87
N ARG A 71 -2.18 2.21 1.37
CA ARG A 71 -2.23 0.86 0.79
C ARG A 71 -1.20 0.67 -0.32
N LYS A 72 -0.97 1.70 -1.15
CA LYS A 72 0.02 1.66 -2.21
C LYS A 72 1.44 1.59 -1.67
N LEU A 73 1.75 2.35 -0.62
CA LEU A 73 3.05 2.30 0.04
C LEU A 73 3.31 0.92 0.67
N VAL A 74 2.33 0.33 1.34
CA VAL A 74 2.44 -1.04 1.89
C VAL A 74 2.71 -2.06 0.79
N GLN A 75 2.07 -1.93 -0.38
CA GLN A 75 2.37 -2.77 -1.55
C GLN A 75 3.81 -2.56 -2.05
N ASN A 76 4.31 -1.33 -2.02
CA ASN A 76 5.68 -1.03 -2.41
C ASN A 76 6.70 -1.64 -1.43
N VAL A 77 6.45 -1.60 -0.12
CA VAL A 77 7.27 -2.30 0.89
C VAL A 77 7.35 -3.79 0.59
N ALA A 78 6.20 -4.44 0.34
CA ALA A 78 6.17 -5.86 -0.02
C ALA A 78 6.95 -6.15 -1.32
N ALA A 79 6.90 -5.24 -2.30
CA ALA A 79 7.67 -5.37 -3.53
C ALA A 79 9.18 -5.26 -3.28
N GLU A 80 9.63 -4.36 -2.38
CA GLU A 80 11.03 -4.26 -1.99
C GLU A 80 11.51 -5.49 -1.22
N HIS A 81 10.70 -6.05 -0.32
CA HIS A 81 11.02 -7.33 0.33
C HIS A 81 11.21 -8.47 -0.68
N ASN A 82 10.33 -8.54 -1.70
CA ASN A 82 10.50 -9.53 -2.77
C ASN A 82 11.78 -9.30 -3.60
N ARG A 83 12.21 -8.05 -3.80
CA ARG A 83 13.51 -7.74 -4.43
C ARG A 83 14.67 -8.19 -3.57
N MET A 84 14.59 -7.97 -2.26
CA MET A 84 15.60 -8.42 -1.30
C MET A 84 15.76 -9.95 -1.33
N ILE A 85 14.65 -10.69 -1.34
CA ILE A 85 14.68 -12.16 -1.47
C ILE A 85 15.39 -12.59 -2.77
N ARG A 86 15.10 -11.93 -3.90
CA ARG A 86 15.78 -12.25 -5.18
C ARG A 86 17.28 -12.03 -5.13
N VAL A 87 17.74 -10.97 -4.44
CA VAL A 87 19.19 -10.73 -4.25
C VAL A 87 19.83 -11.83 -3.43
N PHE A 88 19.15 -12.39 -2.42
CA PHE A 88 19.63 -13.53 -1.66
C PHE A 88 19.67 -14.79 -2.51
N GLU A 89 18.64 -15.08 -3.28
CA GLU A 89 18.60 -16.22 -4.18
C GLU A 89 19.72 -16.13 -5.25
N ASP A 90 20.00 -14.94 -5.78
CA ASP A 90 21.09 -14.70 -6.72
C ASP A 90 22.46 -14.95 -6.08
N ALA A 91 22.62 -14.63 -4.79
CA ALA A 91 23.80 -14.95 -4.00
C ALA A 91 23.86 -16.42 -3.54
N ASN A 92 22.91 -17.26 -3.93
CA ASN A 92 22.68 -18.62 -3.46
C ASN A 92 22.40 -18.74 -1.95
N LEU A 93 21.88 -17.68 -1.32
CA LEU A 93 21.43 -17.67 0.07
C LEU A 93 19.94 -18.01 0.12
N LYS A 94 19.59 -19.23 0.53
CA LYS A 94 18.21 -19.74 0.53
C LYS A 94 17.46 -19.44 1.83
N LEU A 95 17.48 -18.18 2.26
CA LEU A 95 16.86 -17.75 3.51
C LEU A 95 15.35 -18.06 3.56
N SER A 96 14.67 -17.98 2.43
CA SER A 96 13.24 -18.29 2.31
C SER A 96 12.89 -19.76 2.59
N SER A 97 13.85 -20.68 2.51
CA SER A 97 13.64 -22.11 2.81
C SER A 97 13.63 -22.41 4.31
N VAL A 98 14.31 -21.61 5.11
CA VAL A 98 14.47 -21.81 6.56
C VAL A 98 13.72 -20.78 7.40
N PHE A 99 13.49 -19.57 6.86
CA PHE A 99 12.71 -18.52 7.51
C PHE A 99 11.36 -18.37 6.85
N SER A 100 10.28 -18.55 7.60
CA SER A 100 8.92 -18.25 7.14
C SER A 100 8.68 -16.75 6.90
N ASP A 101 9.45 -15.91 7.59
CA ASP A 101 9.44 -14.47 7.47
C ASP A 101 10.87 -13.92 7.35
N VAL A 102 11.24 -13.54 6.11
CA VAL A 102 12.56 -12.97 5.79
C VAL A 102 12.72 -11.55 6.37
N THR A 103 11.63 -10.94 6.81
CA THR A 103 11.61 -9.61 7.45
C THR A 103 11.64 -9.68 8.98
N GLY A 104 11.58 -10.88 9.54
CA GLY A 104 11.61 -11.12 10.98
C GLY A 104 12.95 -10.77 11.61
N LYS A 105 12.95 -10.47 12.92
CA LYS A 105 14.14 -10.04 13.67
C LYS A 105 15.36 -10.93 13.45
N THR A 106 15.18 -12.25 13.53
CA THR A 106 16.27 -13.21 13.37
C THR A 106 16.89 -13.16 11.99
N CYS A 107 16.06 -13.09 10.93
CA CYS A 107 16.56 -12.98 9.57
C CYS A 107 17.25 -11.61 9.34
N THR A 108 16.70 -10.54 9.89
CA THR A 108 17.32 -9.20 9.84
C THR A 108 18.70 -9.22 10.49
N GLU A 109 18.88 -9.89 11.64
CA GLU A 109 20.16 -10.02 12.32
C GLU A 109 21.19 -10.81 11.49
N VAL A 110 20.77 -11.88 10.84
CA VAL A 110 21.60 -12.62 9.87
C VAL A 110 22.02 -11.71 8.72
N ILE A 111 21.08 -10.96 8.15
CA ILE A 111 21.33 -10.03 7.03
C ILE A 111 22.33 -8.95 7.47
N ASP A 112 22.20 -8.39 8.67
CA ASP A 112 23.08 -7.35 9.19
C ASP A 112 24.52 -7.86 9.32
N ASN A 113 24.69 -9.10 9.81
CA ASN A 113 26.01 -9.73 9.91
C ASN A 113 26.62 -9.99 8.53
N VAL A 114 25.82 -10.49 7.58
CA VAL A 114 26.28 -10.71 6.18
C VAL A 114 26.70 -9.37 5.53
N LEU A 115 25.94 -8.28 5.75
CA LEU A 115 26.29 -6.94 5.26
C LEU A 115 27.52 -6.36 5.93
N ALA A 116 27.80 -6.73 7.18
CA ALA A 116 29.03 -6.39 7.89
C ALA A 116 30.25 -7.18 7.39
N GLY A 117 30.07 -8.19 6.54
CA GLY A 117 31.13 -9.02 5.98
C GLY A 117 31.35 -10.33 6.72
N ASN A 118 30.50 -10.65 7.70
CA ASN A 118 30.58 -11.92 8.41
C ASN A 118 29.73 -12.96 7.65
N THR A 119 30.39 -13.83 6.91
CA THR A 119 29.79 -14.84 6.06
C THR A 119 30.05 -16.28 6.55
N ASP A 120 30.53 -16.44 7.78
CA ASP A 120 30.73 -17.75 8.38
C ASP A 120 29.36 -18.42 8.65
N PRO A 121 29.03 -19.55 7.96
CA PRO A 121 27.72 -20.19 8.07
C PRO A 121 27.41 -20.70 9.49
N GLU A 122 28.41 -21.20 10.22
CA GLU A 122 28.23 -21.69 11.59
C GLU A 122 27.91 -20.55 12.56
N PHE A 123 28.58 -19.42 12.41
CA PHE A 123 28.29 -18.23 13.18
C PHE A 123 26.87 -17.71 12.86
N LEU A 124 26.52 -17.55 11.59
CA LEU A 124 25.19 -17.08 11.18
C LEU A 124 24.08 -18.02 11.67
N ALA A 125 24.28 -19.33 11.61
CA ALA A 125 23.35 -20.31 12.16
C ALA A 125 23.23 -20.19 13.70
N SER A 126 24.29 -19.78 14.40
CA SER A 126 24.25 -19.59 15.85
C SER A 126 23.38 -18.40 16.30
N LEU A 127 23.15 -17.42 15.43
CA LEU A 127 22.23 -16.30 15.68
C LEU A 127 20.76 -16.75 15.67
N CYS A 128 20.47 -17.87 15.02
CA CYS A 128 19.14 -18.38 14.81
C CYS A 128 18.66 -19.28 15.98
N THR A 129 18.63 -18.71 17.18
CA THR A 129 18.27 -19.47 18.43
C THR A 129 16.76 -19.46 18.74
N HIS A 130 15.92 -18.88 17.87
CA HIS A 130 14.50 -18.72 18.19
C HIS A 130 13.75 -20.06 18.15
N TRP A 131 13.07 -20.41 19.25
CA TRP A 131 12.30 -21.64 19.45
C TRP A 131 11.21 -21.93 18.39
N LYS A 132 10.80 -20.92 17.62
CA LYS A 132 9.82 -21.04 16.53
C LYS A 132 10.45 -21.49 15.21
N LEU A 133 11.78 -21.51 15.08
CA LEU A 133 12.42 -22.03 13.90
C LEU A 133 12.26 -23.54 13.87
N LYS A 134 11.69 -24.03 12.75
CA LYS A 134 11.47 -25.47 12.53
C LYS A 134 12.71 -26.17 11.95
N SER A 135 13.63 -25.39 11.37
CA SER A 135 14.83 -25.88 10.70
C SER A 135 15.95 -26.15 11.69
N SER A 136 16.71 -27.21 11.44
CA SER A 136 17.90 -27.54 12.23
C SER A 136 19.01 -26.51 12.01
N ARG A 137 20.01 -26.51 12.91
CA ARG A 137 21.16 -25.61 12.80
C ARG A 137 21.96 -25.91 11.51
N GLU A 138 22.07 -27.17 11.15
CA GLU A 138 22.75 -27.64 9.93
C GLU A 138 22.01 -27.16 8.67
N GLU A 139 20.69 -27.25 8.65
CA GLU A 139 19.87 -26.74 7.54
C GLU A 139 20.01 -25.21 7.39
N ILE A 140 20.10 -24.47 8.49
CA ILE A 140 20.30 -23.03 8.47
C ILE A 140 21.71 -22.70 7.95
N ALA A 141 22.74 -23.40 8.43
CA ALA A 141 24.12 -23.22 7.96
C ALA A 141 24.23 -23.43 6.43
N LEU A 142 23.59 -24.49 5.90
CA LEU A 142 23.52 -24.73 4.46
C LEU A 142 22.77 -23.64 3.71
N ALA A 143 21.69 -23.10 4.27
CA ALA A 143 20.89 -22.07 3.63
C ALA A 143 21.59 -20.69 3.58
N VAL A 144 22.54 -20.43 4.48
CA VAL A 144 23.36 -19.21 4.50
C VAL A 144 24.72 -19.38 3.84
N GLU A 145 25.04 -20.57 3.34
CA GLU A 145 26.23 -20.84 2.54
C GLU A 145 26.03 -20.37 1.10
N GLY A 146 26.63 -19.24 0.75
CA GLY A 146 26.45 -18.65 -0.57
C GLY A 146 27.64 -17.79 -1.02
N ASN A 147 27.57 -17.29 -2.26
CA ASN A 147 28.57 -16.41 -2.84
C ASN A 147 28.11 -14.94 -2.78
N PHE A 148 28.37 -14.31 -1.64
CA PHE A 148 27.89 -12.95 -1.36
C PHE A 148 28.95 -11.91 -1.79
N THR A 149 28.69 -11.24 -2.92
CA THR A 149 29.61 -10.27 -3.52
C THR A 149 29.34 -8.83 -3.01
N GLU A 150 30.28 -7.93 -3.29
CA GLU A 150 30.06 -6.48 -2.99
C GLU A 150 28.88 -5.88 -3.76
N HIS A 151 28.56 -6.42 -4.95
CA HIS A 151 27.36 -6.04 -5.69
C HIS A 151 26.08 -6.37 -4.89
N HIS A 152 25.98 -7.58 -4.36
CA HIS A 152 24.84 -8.01 -3.53
C HIS A 152 24.71 -7.14 -2.28
N LYS A 153 25.82 -6.80 -1.60
CA LYS A 153 25.82 -5.90 -0.44
C LYS A 153 25.31 -4.51 -0.80
N PHE A 154 25.76 -3.96 -1.92
CA PHE A 154 25.29 -2.66 -2.40
C PHE A 154 23.79 -2.68 -2.69
N MET A 155 23.30 -3.69 -3.41
CA MET A 155 21.88 -3.84 -3.72
C MET A 155 21.03 -3.94 -2.45
N LEU A 156 21.43 -4.77 -1.49
CA LEU A 156 20.71 -4.93 -0.23
C LEU A 156 20.65 -3.68 0.61
N ARG A 157 21.79 -2.94 0.72
CA ARG A 157 21.82 -1.64 1.42
C ARG A 157 20.87 -0.64 0.78
N THR A 158 20.81 -0.62 -0.56
CA THR A 158 19.92 0.27 -1.31
C THR A 158 18.45 -0.08 -1.09
N ILE A 159 18.11 -1.38 -1.15
CA ILE A 159 16.75 -1.88 -0.91
C ILE A 159 16.31 -1.59 0.53
N ARG A 160 17.16 -1.84 1.52
CA ARG A 160 16.85 -1.52 2.94
C ARG A 160 16.55 -0.04 3.14
N LYS A 161 17.39 0.84 2.60
CA LYS A 161 17.13 2.28 2.66
C LYS A 161 15.80 2.68 2.00
N SER A 162 15.43 2.00 0.91
CA SER A 162 14.11 2.20 0.27
C SER A 162 12.97 1.77 1.20
N ILE A 163 13.10 0.60 1.86
CA ILE A 163 12.10 0.10 2.82
C ILE A 163 11.95 1.08 4.00
N GLU A 164 13.05 1.48 4.64
CA GLU A 164 13.05 2.43 5.75
C GLU A 164 12.34 3.75 5.40
N ASN A 165 12.60 4.27 4.19
CA ASN A 165 11.94 5.48 3.71
C ASN A 165 10.43 5.28 3.48
N LEU A 166 10.03 4.13 2.90
CA LEU A 166 8.62 3.80 2.71
C LEU A 166 7.89 3.61 4.05
N GLU A 167 8.50 2.98 5.03
CA GLU A 167 7.94 2.80 6.37
C GLU A 167 7.77 4.13 7.10
N SER A 168 8.75 5.05 6.97
CA SER A 168 8.61 6.42 7.48
C SER A 168 7.42 7.14 6.84
N GLN A 169 7.27 7.05 5.51
CA GLN A 169 6.13 7.67 4.82
C GLN A 169 4.78 7.05 5.25
N ILE A 170 4.74 5.73 5.50
CA ILE A 170 3.54 5.07 6.02
C ILE A 170 3.18 5.62 7.39
N LYS A 171 4.18 5.81 8.27
CA LYS A 171 3.97 6.38 9.60
C LYS A 171 3.40 7.80 9.53
N ASP A 172 3.97 8.66 8.68
CA ASP A 172 3.49 10.04 8.50
C ASP A 172 2.02 10.05 8.02
N ILE A 173 1.66 9.15 7.10
CA ILE A 173 0.28 9.02 6.62
C ILE A 173 -0.63 8.46 7.70
N ASP A 174 -0.17 7.52 8.52
CA ASP A 174 -0.95 6.97 9.63
C ASP A 174 -1.27 8.04 10.68
N GLU A 175 -0.32 8.93 10.96
CA GLU A 175 -0.53 10.08 11.84
C GLU A 175 -1.59 11.04 11.27
N GLU A 176 -1.55 11.31 9.97
CA GLU A 176 -2.55 12.14 9.29
C GLU A 176 -3.93 11.49 9.25
N ILE A 177 -4.01 10.18 8.92
CA ILE A 177 -5.27 9.42 8.97
C ILE A 177 -5.88 9.47 10.37
N ASN A 178 -5.08 9.29 11.41
CA ASN A 178 -5.55 9.37 12.79
C ASN A 178 -6.13 10.75 13.12
N ARG A 179 -5.53 11.83 12.62
CA ARG A 179 -6.06 13.21 12.79
C ARG A 179 -7.44 13.36 12.16
N TYR A 180 -7.63 12.85 10.94
CA TYR A 180 -8.94 12.87 10.27
C TYR A 180 -9.99 12.00 10.96
N MET A 181 -9.57 10.93 11.65
CA MET A 181 -10.48 10.01 12.33
C MET A 181 -10.89 10.46 13.73
N GLN A 182 -10.12 11.35 14.38
CA GLN A 182 -10.44 11.84 15.74
C GLN A 182 -11.88 12.32 15.91
N PRO A 183 -12.48 13.14 15.00
CA PRO A 183 -13.84 13.62 15.16
C PRO A 183 -14.91 12.54 15.06
N VAL A 184 -14.59 11.37 14.54
CA VAL A 184 -15.52 10.23 14.28
C VAL A 184 -15.04 8.95 14.98
N GLU A 185 -14.25 9.07 16.03
CA GLU A 185 -13.64 7.93 16.73
C GLU A 185 -14.68 6.99 17.38
N GLU A 186 -15.78 7.56 17.89
CA GLU A 186 -16.86 6.77 18.49
C GLU A 186 -17.55 5.90 17.42
N GLU A 187 -17.86 6.45 16.26
CA GLU A 187 -18.47 5.73 15.14
C GLU A 187 -17.53 4.64 14.59
N VAL A 188 -16.23 4.94 14.51
CA VAL A 188 -15.22 3.98 14.09
C VAL A 188 -15.13 2.82 15.07
N SER A 189 -15.15 3.09 16.37
CA SER A 189 -15.13 2.08 17.41
C SER A 189 -16.34 1.15 17.31
N LEU A 190 -17.54 1.71 17.15
CA LEU A 190 -18.78 0.95 16.92
C LEU A 190 -18.70 0.06 15.66
N LEU A 191 -18.14 0.59 14.56
CA LEU A 191 -17.95 -0.19 13.35
C LEU A 191 -16.96 -1.35 13.54
N CYS A 192 -15.92 -1.18 14.36
CA CYS A 192 -14.94 -2.21 14.66
C CYS A 192 -15.49 -3.38 15.50
N GLU A 193 -16.64 -3.22 16.16
CA GLU A 193 -17.35 -4.31 16.84
C GLU A 193 -17.97 -5.31 15.85
N ILE A 194 -18.16 -4.91 14.60
CA ILE A 194 -18.71 -5.79 13.57
C ILE A 194 -17.63 -6.79 13.13
N PRO A 195 -17.88 -8.12 13.19
CA PRO A 195 -16.92 -9.12 12.77
C PRO A 195 -16.43 -8.89 11.31
N GLY A 196 -15.11 -8.83 11.14
CA GLY A 196 -14.49 -8.60 9.84
C GLY A 196 -14.17 -7.14 9.50
N ILE A 197 -14.66 -6.18 10.27
CA ILE A 197 -14.25 -4.78 10.16
C ILE A 197 -13.09 -4.54 11.15
N LYS A 198 -11.98 -4.03 10.64
CA LYS A 198 -10.79 -3.68 11.44
C LYS A 198 -10.38 -2.25 11.14
N ARG A 199 -9.84 -1.59 12.17
CA ARG A 199 -9.10 -0.35 11.97
C ARG A 199 -7.85 -0.67 11.15
N THR A 200 -7.68 -0.02 10.00
CA THR A 200 -6.49 -0.19 9.13
C THR A 200 -5.35 0.67 9.62
#